data_06c3d5e567c47fdf12fa5318897b2784
#
_entry.id   06c3d5e567c47fdf12fa5318897b2784
#
_cell.length_a   1.000
_cell.length_b   1.000
_cell.length_c   1.000
_cell.angle_alpha   90.00
_cell.angle_beta   90.00
_cell.angle_gamma   90.00
#
_symmetry.space_group_name_H-M   'P 1'
#
loop_
_entity.id
_entity.type
_entity.pdbx_description
1 polymer ?
#
loop_
_entity_poly.entity_id
_entity_poly.type
_entity_poly.pdbx_seq_one_letter_code
_entity_poly.pdbx_strand_id
1 'polypeptide(L)'
;MKSNKEFVADIAKGNEALFKASQLNVADYFNDMPNQEALVEHFVGRMVNERMNMVEISNSIASMPADADPIELQNLTKQANDEAIHFRLVKEVIEHITGEEVDVAKALADEEAKPTAKGASLLEKYDADSD
;
A
#
# COMPACT_ATOMS: atom_id res chain seq x y z
N MET A 1 18.79 12.17 -15.80
CA MET A 1 17.69 11.87 -14.87
C MET A 1 16.71 10.91 -15.52
N LYS A 2 16.34 9.84 -14.82
CA LYS A 2 15.37 8.86 -15.35
C LYS A 2 13.98 9.48 -15.44
N SER A 3 13.22 9.08 -16.44
CA SER A 3 11.80 9.41 -16.50
C SER A 3 11.06 8.73 -15.35
N ASN A 4 9.86 9.21 -15.04
CA ASN A 4 9.02 8.57 -14.01
C ASN A 4 8.75 7.11 -14.35
N LYS A 5 8.50 6.83 -15.64
CA LYS A 5 8.26 5.46 -16.11
C LYS A 5 9.48 4.57 -15.89
N GLU A 6 10.68 5.06 -16.23
CA GLU A 6 11.91 4.32 -16.04
C GLU A 6 12.21 4.07 -14.57
N PHE A 7 12.00 5.07 -13.71
CA PHE A 7 12.20 4.94 -12.27
C PHE A 7 11.29 3.87 -11.67
N VAL A 8 10.00 3.92 -11.98
CA VAL A 8 9.04 2.94 -11.48
C VAL A 8 9.35 1.54 -12.01
N ALA A 9 9.76 1.43 -13.28
CA ALA A 9 10.14 0.16 -13.87
C ALA A 9 11.39 -0.43 -13.20
N ASP A 10 12.38 0.42 -12.86
CA ASP A 10 13.58 -0.03 -12.16
C ASP A 10 13.26 -0.55 -10.77
N ILE A 11 12.39 0.15 -10.02
CA ILE A 11 11.93 -0.30 -8.71
C ILE A 11 11.18 -1.63 -8.85
N ALA A 12 10.27 -1.73 -9.81
CA ALA A 12 9.50 -2.95 -10.05
C ALA A 12 10.41 -4.12 -10.40
N LYS A 13 11.42 -3.90 -11.23
CA LYS A 13 12.39 -4.93 -11.62
C LYS A 13 13.19 -5.43 -10.42
N GLY A 14 13.65 -4.51 -9.56
CA GLY A 14 14.41 -4.86 -8.36
C GLY A 14 13.57 -5.53 -7.29
N ASN A 15 12.24 -5.34 -7.33
CA ASN A 15 11.31 -5.84 -6.33
C ASN A 15 10.15 -6.61 -6.98
N GLU A 16 10.42 -7.29 -8.08
CA GLU A 16 9.39 -7.92 -8.92
C GLU A 16 8.42 -8.80 -8.13
N ALA A 17 8.94 -9.62 -7.22
CA ALA A 17 8.11 -10.52 -6.43
C ALA A 17 7.15 -9.74 -5.51
N LEU A 18 7.63 -8.64 -4.90
CA LEU A 18 6.81 -7.80 -4.02
C LEU A 18 5.72 -7.07 -4.79
N PHE A 19 6.08 -6.48 -5.92
CA PHE A 19 5.10 -5.78 -6.78
C PHE A 19 4.07 -6.74 -7.36
N LYS A 20 4.49 -7.94 -7.72
CA LYS A 20 3.60 -8.98 -8.22
C LYS A 20 2.64 -9.45 -7.11
N ALA A 21 3.14 -9.63 -5.90
CA ALA A 21 2.33 -10.03 -4.75
C ALA A 21 1.27 -8.98 -4.40
N SER A 22 1.59 -7.69 -4.56
CA SER A 22 0.64 -6.59 -4.34
C SER A 22 -0.18 -6.26 -5.58
N GLN A 23 -0.04 -7.02 -6.65
CA GLN A 23 -0.74 -6.84 -7.93
C GLN A 23 -0.44 -5.50 -8.60
N LEU A 24 0.74 -4.93 -8.34
CA LEU A 24 1.19 -3.71 -9.01
C LEU A 24 1.74 -4.06 -10.39
N ASN A 25 0.98 -3.74 -11.42
CA ASN A 25 1.42 -3.86 -12.80
C ASN A 25 1.77 -2.48 -13.34
N VAL A 26 3.07 -2.19 -13.41
CA VAL A 26 3.58 -0.87 -13.78
C VAL A 26 3.14 -0.45 -15.18
N ALA A 27 3.16 -1.38 -16.14
CA ALA A 27 2.77 -1.09 -17.51
C ALA A 27 1.31 -0.65 -17.59
N ASP A 28 0.43 -1.34 -16.89
CA ASP A 28 -1.00 -1.01 -16.87
C ASP A 28 -1.26 0.37 -16.28
N TYR A 29 -0.55 0.72 -15.20
CA TYR A 29 -0.70 2.04 -14.59
C TYR A 29 -0.35 3.17 -15.57
N PHE A 30 0.73 3.04 -16.31
CA PHE A 30 1.13 4.06 -17.27
C PHE A 30 0.25 4.08 -18.51
N ASN A 31 -0.32 2.93 -18.91
CA ASN A 31 -1.20 2.84 -20.06
C ASN A 31 -2.60 3.37 -19.77
N ASP A 32 -3.10 3.13 -18.55
CA ASP A 32 -4.48 3.46 -18.17
C ASP A 32 -4.62 4.85 -17.57
N MET A 33 -3.54 5.42 -17.02
CA MET A 33 -3.58 6.74 -16.37
C MET A 33 -3.46 7.85 -17.42
N PRO A 34 -4.45 8.76 -17.51
CA PRO A 34 -4.45 9.80 -18.54
C PRO A 34 -3.42 10.90 -18.30
N ASN A 35 -2.97 11.09 -17.06
CA ASN A 35 -2.02 12.14 -16.72
C ASN A 35 -1.32 11.84 -15.39
N GLN A 36 -0.32 12.65 -15.07
CA GLN A 36 0.49 12.50 -13.86
C GLN A 36 -0.34 12.65 -12.58
N GLU A 37 -1.29 13.57 -12.56
CA GLU A 37 -2.15 13.82 -11.40
C GLU A 37 -2.96 12.57 -11.04
N ALA A 38 -3.57 11.93 -12.04
CA ALA A 38 -4.34 10.69 -11.85
C ALA A 38 -3.44 9.56 -11.36
N LEU A 39 -2.21 9.49 -11.88
CA LEU A 39 -1.24 8.48 -11.47
C LEU A 39 -0.84 8.67 -9.99
N VAL A 40 -0.57 9.90 -9.58
CA VAL A 40 -0.22 10.24 -8.19
C VAL A 40 -1.39 9.89 -7.27
N GLU A 41 -2.60 10.25 -7.63
CA GLU A 41 -3.80 9.93 -6.84
C GLU A 41 -3.96 8.43 -6.65
N HIS A 42 -3.73 7.67 -7.71
CA HIS A 42 -3.79 6.21 -7.65
C HIS A 42 -2.76 5.65 -6.66
N PHE A 43 -1.51 6.13 -6.73
CA PHE A 43 -0.45 5.65 -5.84
C PHE A 43 -0.68 6.10 -4.40
N VAL A 44 -1.24 7.29 -4.17
CA VAL A 44 -1.60 7.72 -2.80
C VAL A 44 -2.62 6.75 -2.20
N GLY A 45 -3.65 6.36 -2.96
CA GLY A 45 -4.62 5.36 -2.51
C GLY A 45 -3.95 4.02 -2.17
N ARG A 46 -3.02 3.58 -3.01
CA ARG A 46 -2.25 2.35 -2.75
C ARG A 46 -1.40 2.47 -1.49
N MET A 47 -0.72 3.59 -1.32
CA MET A 47 0.11 3.85 -0.15
C MET A 47 -0.70 3.74 1.14
N VAL A 48 -1.86 4.38 1.17
CA VAL A 48 -2.76 4.35 2.32
C VAL A 48 -3.22 2.91 2.60
N ASN A 49 -3.61 2.17 1.57
CA ASN A 49 -4.02 0.77 1.71
C ASN A 49 -2.93 -0.11 2.29
N GLU A 50 -1.70 0.03 1.81
CA GLU A 50 -0.58 -0.78 2.30
C GLU A 50 -0.33 -0.53 3.79
N ARG A 51 -0.42 0.74 4.20
CA ARG A 51 -0.26 1.11 5.60
C ARG A 51 -1.40 0.56 6.46
N MET A 52 -2.63 0.66 5.99
CA MET A 52 -3.80 0.12 6.71
C MET A 52 -3.69 -1.40 6.88
N ASN A 53 -3.28 -2.10 5.83
CA ASN A 53 -3.08 -3.54 5.88
C ASN A 53 -2.00 -3.93 6.88
N MET A 54 -0.89 -3.18 6.91
CA MET A 54 0.19 -3.40 7.87
C MET A 54 -0.31 -3.26 9.31
N VAL A 55 -1.05 -2.20 9.59
CA VAL A 55 -1.61 -1.95 10.93
C VAL A 55 -2.58 -3.06 11.33
N GLU A 56 -3.45 -3.48 10.42
CA GLU A 56 -4.41 -4.55 10.67
C GLU A 56 -3.72 -5.88 11.00
N ILE A 57 -2.72 -6.25 10.20
CA ILE A 57 -1.94 -7.46 10.45
C ILE A 57 -1.21 -7.36 11.80
N SER A 58 -0.64 -6.19 12.10
CA SER A 58 0.05 -5.95 13.38
C SER A 58 -0.91 -6.09 14.56
N ASN A 59 -2.14 -5.61 14.42
CA ASN A 59 -3.18 -5.78 15.44
C ASN A 59 -3.53 -7.25 15.63
N SER A 60 -3.60 -8.01 14.54
CA SER A 60 -3.84 -9.45 14.61
C SER A 60 -2.72 -10.16 15.37
N ILE A 61 -1.47 -9.78 15.10
CA ILE A 61 -0.31 -10.32 15.81
C ILE A 61 -0.41 -10.02 17.31
N ALA A 62 -0.72 -8.76 17.65
CA ALA A 62 -0.84 -8.33 19.04
C ALA A 62 -1.96 -9.05 19.80
N SER A 63 -2.97 -9.51 19.07
CA SER A 63 -4.13 -10.19 19.66
C SER A 63 -3.97 -11.70 19.76
N MET A 64 -2.88 -12.26 19.22
CA MET A 64 -2.67 -13.72 19.27
C MET A 64 -2.39 -14.19 20.70
N PRO A 65 -2.94 -15.36 21.07
CA PRO A 65 -2.68 -15.92 22.41
C PRO A 65 -1.24 -16.37 22.56
N ALA A 66 -0.80 -16.50 23.80
CA ALA A 66 0.60 -16.89 24.12
C ALA A 66 0.96 -18.27 23.54
N ASP A 67 -0.02 -19.14 23.36
CA ASP A 67 0.17 -20.48 22.82
C ASP A 67 -0.12 -20.59 21.32
N ALA A 68 -0.18 -19.47 20.61
CA ALA A 68 -0.37 -19.45 19.17
C ALA A 68 0.74 -20.24 18.45
N ASP A 69 0.37 -20.83 17.31
CA ASP A 69 1.33 -21.57 16.47
C ASP A 69 2.48 -20.65 16.05
N PRO A 70 3.75 -20.99 16.39
CA PRO A 70 4.90 -20.16 16.01
C PRO A 70 5.05 -19.95 14.50
N ILE A 71 4.66 -20.92 13.69
CA ILE A 71 4.74 -20.81 12.22
C ILE A 71 3.71 -19.80 11.72
N GLU A 72 2.50 -19.83 12.26
CA GLU A 72 1.46 -18.87 11.92
C GLU A 72 1.88 -17.45 12.32
N LEU A 73 2.44 -17.31 13.52
CA LEU A 73 2.97 -16.03 14.01
C LEU A 73 4.07 -15.49 13.08
N GLN A 74 4.99 -16.36 12.69
CA GLN A 74 6.07 -16.00 11.76
C GLN A 74 5.51 -15.55 10.41
N ASN A 75 4.52 -16.25 9.87
CA ASN A 75 3.89 -15.88 8.60
C ASN A 75 3.20 -14.52 8.68
N LEU A 76 2.51 -14.22 9.78
CA LEU A 76 1.88 -12.92 9.97
C LEU A 76 2.90 -11.80 10.08
N THR A 77 4.00 -12.00 10.80
CA THR A 77 5.06 -10.99 10.89
C THR A 77 5.71 -10.74 9.54
N LYS A 78 5.88 -11.79 8.73
CA LYS A 78 6.39 -11.64 7.37
C LYS A 78 5.43 -10.82 6.51
N GLN A 79 4.14 -11.10 6.58
CA GLN A 79 3.13 -10.34 5.85
C GLN A 79 3.13 -8.86 6.25
N ALA A 80 3.23 -8.57 7.55
CA ALA A 80 3.31 -7.19 8.03
C ALA A 80 4.55 -6.49 7.48
N ASN A 81 5.68 -7.17 7.45
CA ASN A 81 6.92 -6.63 6.88
C ASN A 81 6.77 -6.37 5.38
N ASP A 82 6.16 -7.28 4.64
CA ASP A 82 5.92 -7.11 3.20
C ASP A 82 5.06 -5.88 2.93
N GLU A 83 4.00 -5.67 3.71
CA GLU A 83 3.14 -4.49 3.58
C GLU A 83 3.91 -3.20 3.90
N ALA A 84 4.78 -3.22 4.90
CA ALA A 84 5.63 -2.08 5.24
C ALA A 84 6.60 -1.74 4.10
N ILE A 85 7.16 -2.75 3.44
CA ILE A 85 8.03 -2.57 2.27
C ILE A 85 7.24 -1.97 1.11
N HIS A 86 6.05 -2.49 0.83
CA HIS A 86 5.17 -1.95 -0.22
C HIS A 86 4.85 -0.48 0.04
N PHE A 87 4.49 -0.15 1.27
CA PHE A 87 4.22 1.22 1.69
C PHE A 87 5.42 2.14 1.38
N ARG A 88 6.61 1.72 1.79
CA ARG A 88 7.83 2.50 1.57
C ARG A 88 8.09 2.71 0.07
N LEU A 89 7.99 1.65 -0.72
CA LEU A 89 8.25 1.71 -2.16
C LEU A 89 7.25 2.61 -2.88
N VAL A 90 5.98 2.51 -2.55
CA VAL A 90 4.95 3.36 -3.17
C VAL A 90 5.16 4.82 -2.78
N LYS A 91 5.50 5.09 -1.52
CA LYS A 91 5.83 6.44 -1.05
C LYS A 91 6.99 7.03 -1.85
N GLU A 92 8.05 6.24 -2.07
CA GLU A 92 9.22 6.67 -2.86
C GLU A 92 8.83 6.99 -4.31
N VAL A 93 7.93 6.19 -4.90
CA VAL A 93 7.44 6.45 -6.25
C VAL A 93 6.71 7.78 -6.33
N ILE A 94 5.82 8.06 -5.38
CA ILE A 94 5.09 9.32 -5.34
C ILE A 94 6.07 10.49 -5.21
N GLU A 95 7.04 10.38 -4.32
CA GLU A 95 8.04 11.44 -4.09
C GLU A 95 8.91 11.68 -5.32
N HIS A 96 9.23 10.62 -6.06
CA HIS A 96 9.94 10.77 -7.32
C HIS A 96 9.10 11.51 -8.37
N ILE A 97 7.82 11.16 -8.49
CA ILE A 97 6.92 11.76 -9.48
C ILE A 97 6.67 13.24 -9.16
N THR A 98 6.41 13.56 -7.90
CA THR A 98 6.03 14.92 -7.48
C THR A 98 7.23 15.81 -7.19
N GLY A 99 8.39 15.22 -6.87
CA GLY A 99 9.55 15.97 -6.39
C GLY A 99 9.41 16.51 -4.97
N GLU A 100 8.38 16.08 -4.25
CA GLU A 100 8.07 16.56 -2.90
C GLU A 100 7.93 15.39 -1.94
N GLU A 101 8.25 15.62 -0.67
CA GLU A 101 8.03 14.64 0.39
C GLU A 101 6.53 14.45 0.63
N VAL A 102 6.09 13.21 0.78
CA VAL A 102 4.68 12.88 1.07
C VAL A 102 4.38 13.11 2.54
N ASP A 103 3.35 13.92 2.81
CA ASP A 103 2.78 14.04 4.16
C ASP A 103 1.80 12.87 4.37
N VAL A 104 2.29 11.81 4.99
CA VAL A 104 1.52 10.58 5.20
C VAL A 104 0.30 10.82 6.09
N ALA A 105 0.47 11.59 7.15
CA ALA A 105 -0.64 11.89 8.07
C ALA A 105 -1.78 12.59 7.35
N LYS A 106 -1.45 13.55 6.49
CA LYS A 106 -2.45 14.25 5.67
C LYS A 106 -3.12 13.32 4.68
N ALA A 107 -2.33 12.46 4.02
CA ALA A 107 -2.87 11.50 3.05
C ALA A 107 -3.86 10.54 3.72
N LEU A 108 -3.54 10.05 4.91
CA LEU A 108 -4.45 9.19 5.68
C LEU A 108 -5.74 9.91 6.05
N ALA A 109 -5.62 11.14 6.53
CA ALA A 109 -6.79 11.95 6.89
C ALA A 109 -7.67 12.26 5.67
N ASP A 110 -7.06 12.58 4.54
CA ASP A 110 -7.79 12.88 3.31
C ASP A 110 -8.56 11.65 2.80
N GLU A 111 -7.95 10.46 2.87
CA GLU A 111 -8.63 9.23 2.47
C GLU A 111 -9.80 8.88 3.40
N GLU A 112 -9.64 9.07 4.70
CA GLU A 112 -10.73 8.86 5.67
C GLU A 112 -11.90 9.83 5.45
N ALA A 113 -11.60 11.06 5.03
CA ALA A 113 -12.61 12.08 4.79
C ALA A 113 -13.37 11.88 3.49
N LYS A 114 -12.87 11.06 2.56
CA LYS A 114 -13.54 10.83 1.27
C LYS A 114 -14.80 9.99 1.45
N PRO A 115 -15.98 10.53 1.14
CA PRO A 115 -17.23 9.76 1.19
C PRO A 115 -17.37 8.89 -0.06
N THR A 116 -16.41 7.99 -0.29
CA THR A 116 -16.43 7.13 -1.46
C THR A 116 -16.97 5.75 -1.12
N ALA A 117 -17.61 5.12 -2.08
CA ALA A 117 -18.06 3.74 -1.95
C ALA A 117 -16.90 2.81 -1.56
N LYS A 118 -15.70 3.11 -2.00
CA LYS A 118 -14.49 2.35 -1.67
C LYS A 118 -14.13 2.44 -0.20
N GLY A 119 -14.18 3.65 0.39
CA GLY A 119 -13.95 3.85 1.82
C GLY A 119 -15.02 3.18 2.67
N ALA A 120 -16.29 3.36 2.31
CA ALA A 120 -17.41 2.69 2.98
C ALA A 120 -17.29 1.17 2.88
N SER A 121 -16.91 0.66 1.71
CA SER A 121 -16.72 -0.77 1.50
C SER A 121 -15.62 -1.36 2.37
N LEU A 122 -14.51 -0.64 2.55
CA LEU A 122 -13.43 -1.08 3.43
C LEU A 122 -13.87 -1.13 4.89
N LEU A 123 -14.57 -0.10 5.36
CA LEU A 123 -15.09 -0.07 6.73
C LEU A 123 -16.11 -1.19 6.97
N GLU A 124 -17.02 -1.41 6.04
CA GLU A 124 -17.98 -2.50 6.10
C GLU A 124 -17.30 -3.87 6.17
N LYS A 125 -16.25 -4.04 5.37
CA LYS A 125 -15.46 -5.27 5.35
C LYS A 125 -14.77 -5.51 6.69
N TYR A 126 -14.20 -4.49 7.30
CA TYR A 126 -13.57 -4.60 8.62
C TYR A 126 -14.59 -4.92 9.69
N ASP A 127 -15.73 -4.26 9.67
CA ASP A 127 -16.81 -4.54 10.63
C ASP A 127 -17.31 -5.98 10.48
N ALA A 128 -17.46 -6.47 9.25
CA ALA A 128 -17.87 -7.85 9.00
C ALA A 128 -16.82 -8.86 9.48
N ASP A 129 -15.55 -8.55 9.28
CA ASP A 129 -14.43 -9.42 9.68
C ASP A 129 -14.20 -9.40 11.20
N SER A 130 -14.68 -8.38 11.91
CA SER A 130 -14.51 -8.27 13.37
C SER A 130 -15.52 -9.07 14.17
N ASP A 131 -16.54 -9.60 13.52
CA ASP A 131 -17.53 -10.50 14.14
C ASP A 131 -17.03 -11.95 14.12
#